data_efc551b255a19fd92a418e1939d15cf9
#
_entry.id   efc551b255a19fd92a418e1939d15cf9
#
_cell.length_a   1.000
_cell.length_b   1.000
_cell.length_c   1.000
_cell.angle_alpha   90.00
_cell.angle_beta   90.00
_cell.angle_gamma   90.00
#
_symmetry.space_group_name_H-M   'P 1'
#
loop_
_entity.id
_entity.type
_entity.pdbx_description
1 polymer ?
#
loop_
_entity_poly.entity_id
_entity_poly.type
_entity_poly.pdbx_seq_one_letter_code
_entity_poly.pdbx_strand_id
1 'polypeptide(L)'
;MKTIHVAASRSYDILIERGILTRAGEEIKKVCGAGEALIVSEDTVWPLYGETVLCSMQDAGFDVTSFTFPHGEQSKNLSVYAEILNALAARHISRKGLIVALGGGVTGDMAGFAAATYLRGIRFVQIPTTLLSQVDSSVGGKTAVDLPAGKNLVGAFCQPSLVLCDPHVLSTLPDPIFYDGCAEVIKAAMLKSHTFFEDLDKTSPREQLEHILEFCIAMKRDVVEEDEFDTGARQMLNLGHTFGHAVEAASNFSISHGCAVSIGMVMMTRAAVKKGYCKEDVLEQLIALLKKYHLPTEVPYPASELLDIVRSDKKTMGSTVTLIVPEKIGRCTLVPIQAVDVLDWLTAGGAE
;
A
#
# COMPACT_ATOMS: atom_id res chain seq x y z
N MET A 1 -12.99 -19.63 0.44
CA MET A 1 -13.10 -18.23 -0.03
C MET A 1 -13.65 -17.38 1.08
N LYS A 2 -12.98 -16.31 1.42
CA LYS A 2 -13.44 -15.26 2.35
C LYS A 2 -13.73 -14.00 1.58
N THR A 3 -14.78 -13.29 1.92
CA THR A 3 -15.19 -12.03 1.27
C THR A 3 -15.20 -10.91 2.28
N ILE A 4 -14.53 -9.79 1.96
CA ILE A 4 -14.61 -8.56 2.73
C ILE A 4 -15.26 -7.50 1.84
N HIS A 5 -16.42 -7.01 2.25
CA HIS A 5 -17.12 -5.93 1.55
C HIS A 5 -16.55 -4.57 1.97
N VAL A 6 -16.38 -3.65 1.02
CA VAL A 6 -15.96 -2.26 1.24
C VAL A 6 -17.07 -1.33 0.75
N ALA A 7 -17.69 -0.62 1.68
CA ALA A 7 -18.73 0.36 1.40
C ALA A 7 -18.10 1.76 1.21
N ALA A 8 -17.79 2.10 -0.04
CA ALA A 8 -17.23 3.39 -0.43
C ALA A 8 -18.15 4.06 -1.48
N SER A 9 -17.74 5.20 -2.04
CA SER A 9 -18.46 5.88 -3.13
C SER A 9 -18.82 4.94 -4.28
N ARG A 10 -17.99 3.94 -4.50
CA ARG A 10 -18.27 2.75 -5.29
C ARG A 10 -17.93 1.53 -4.43
N SER A 11 -18.95 0.80 -3.99
CA SER A 11 -18.77 -0.41 -3.19
C SER A 11 -18.19 -1.55 -4.01
N TYR A 12 -17.37 -2.39 -3.38
CA TYR A 12 -16.74 -3.55 -4.00
C TYR A 12 -16.41 -4.64 -2.98
N ASP A 13 -16.12 -5.82 -3.47
CA ASP A 13 -15.70 -6.95 -2.66
C ASP A 13 -14.21 -7.27 -2.83
N ILE A 14 -13.60 -7.73 -1.76
CA ILE A 14 -12.25 -8.29 -1.73
C ILE A 14 -12.39 -9.77 -1.44
N LEU A 15 -12.00 -10.62 -2.41
CA LEU A 15 -12.04 -12.07 -2.29
C LEU A 15 -10.66 -12.60 -1.90
N ILE A 16 -10.57 -13.33 -0.80
CA ILE A 16 -9.34 -13.93 -0.30
C ILE A 16 -9.47 -15.45 -0.43
N GLU A 17 -8.65 -16.06 -1.31
CA GLU A 17 -8.62 -17.51 -1.48
C GLU A 17 -7.35 -17.97 -2.18
N ARG A 18 -6.70 -19.02 -1.66
CA ARG A 18 -5.56 -19.66 -2.33
C ARG A 18 -5.96 -20.26 -3.67
N GLY A 19 -5.20 -19.94 -4.73
CA GLY A 19 -5.42 -20.44 -6.08
C GLY A 19 -6.56 -19.77 -6.83
N ILE A 20 -7.12 -18.66 -6.34
CA ILE A 20 -8.23 -17.94 -6.98
C ILE A 20 -7.88 -17.44 -8.38
N LEU A 21 -6.59 -17.24 -8.69
CA LEU A 21 -6.13 -16.79 -10.01
C LEU A 21 -6.56 -17.75 -11.13
N THR A 22 -6.65 -19.05 -10.87
CA THR A 22 -7.05 -20.05 -11.88
C THR A 22 -8.49 -19.88 -12.36
N ARG A 23 -9.32 -19.16 -11.60
CA ARG A 23 -10.71 -18.84 -11.95
C ARG A 23 -11.01 -17.33 -11.88
N ALA A 24 -9.95 -16.51 -12.00
CA ALA A 24 -10.08 -15.06 -11.95
C ALA A 24 -11.11 -14.54 -12.95
N GLY A 25 -11.12 -15.07 -14.18
CA GLY A 25 -12.09 -14.70 -15.21
C GLY A 25 -13.55 -14.92 -14.79
N GLU A 26 -13.86 -16.03 -14.14
CA GLU A 26 -15.21 -16.32 -13.63
C GLU A 26 -15.64 -15.32 -12.56
N GLU A 27 -14.77 -15.04 -11.58
CA GLU A 27 -15.05 -14.10 -10.51
C GLU A 27 -15.22 -12.66 -11.03
N ILE A 28 -14.34 -12.23 -11.95
CA ILE A 28 -14.45 -10.93 -12.61
C ILE A 28 -15.73 -10.82 -13.42
N LYS A 29 -16.11 -11.88 -14.15
CA LYS A 29 -17.34 -11.92 -14.96
C LYS A 29 -18.61 -11.75 -14.13
N LYS A 30 -18.67 -12.31 -12.92
CA LYS A 30 -19.82 -12.14 -12.01
C LYS A 30 -20.10 -10.69 -11.68
N VAL A 31 -19.03 -9.88 -11.55
CA VAL A 31 -19.12 -8.46 -11.14
C VAL A 31 -19.15 -7.53 -12.36
N CYS A 32 -18.31 -7.81 -13.36
CA CYS A 32 -18.10 -6.89 -14.49
C CYS A 32 -18.83 -7.34 -15.76
N GLY A 33 -19.32 -8.58 -15.86
CA GLY A 33 -19.72 -9.15 -17.14
C GLY A 33 -18.51 -9.39 -18.04
N ALA A 34 -18.62 -10.22 -19.06
CA ALA A 34 -17.58 -10.38 -20.07
C ALA A 34 -17.57 -9.21 -21.06
N GLY A 35 -16.40 -8.95 -21.68
CA GLY A 35 -16.22 -7.87 -22.65
C GLY A 35 -14.73 -7.66 -22.93
N GLU A 36 -14.38 -6.48 -23.48
CA GLU A 36 -12.99 -6.13 -23.77
C GLU A 36 -12.24 -5.87 -22.47
N ALA A 37 -11.02 -6.40 -22.34
CA ALA A 37 -10.18 -6.22 -21.16
C ALA A 37 -8.69 -6.05 -21.51
N LEU A 38 -7.99 -5.22 -20.75
CA LEU A 38 -6.54 -5.11 -20.76
C LEU A 38 -5.98 -5.54 -19.40
N ILE A 39 -5.13 -6.57 -19.39
CA ILE A 39 -4.34 -6.90 -18.20
C ILE A 39 -3.08 -6.05 -18.24
N VAL A 40 -2.86 -5.25 -17.20
CA VAL A 40 -1.63 -4.47 -17.00
C VAL A 40 -0.78 -5.18 -15.96
N SER A 41 0.48 -5.46 -16.29
CA SER A 41 1.40 -6.16 -15.40
C SER A 41 2.83 -5.64 -15.57
N GLU A 42 3.76 -6.17 -14.82
CA GLU A 42 5.20 -5.93 -14.93
C GLU A 42 5.95 -7.18 -15.39
N ASP A 43 7.17 -6.99 -15.87
CA ASP A 43 8.01 -8.02 -16.50
C ASP A 43 8.42 -9.17 -15.55
N THR A 44 8.38 -8.97 -14.22
CA THR A 44 8.67 -10.00 -13.21
C THR A 44 7.43 -10.81 -12.80
N VAL A 45 6.25 -10.21 -12.84
CA VAL A 45 4.97 -10.84 -12.43
C VAL A 45 4.33 -11.59 -13.60
N TRP A 46 4.40 -11.02 -14.80
CA TRP A 46 3.80 -11.61 -16.00
C TRP A 46 4.22 -13.04 -16.27
N PRO A 47 5.53 -13.39 -16.24
CA PRO A 47 5.98 -14.77 -16.45
C PRO A 47 5.46 -15.79 -15.43
N LEU A 48 5.12 -15.32 -14.23
CA LEU A 48 4.65 -16.18 -13.13
C LEU A 48 3.14 -16.44 -13.20
N TYR A 49 2.35 -15.42 -13.49
CA TYR A 49 0.89 -15.45 -13.32
C TYR A 49 0.10 -14.96 -14.53
N GLY A 50 0.75 -14.27 -15.46
CA GLY A 50 0.08 -13.60 -16.58
C GLY A 50 -0.75 -14.56 -17.43
N GLU A 51 -0.16 -15.67 -17.83
CA GLU A 51 -0.84 -16.67 -18.68
C GLU A 51 -2.02 -17.32 -17.94
N THR A 52 -1.87 -17.62 -16.63
CA THR A 52 -2.96 -18.19 -15.82
C THR A 52 -4.18 -17.27 -15.80
N VAL A 53 -3.97 -15.97 -15.57
CA VAL A 53 -5.05 -14.99 -15.54
C VAL A 53 -5.62 -14.77 -16.93
N LEU A 54 -4.79 -14.67 -17.96
CA LEU A 54 -5.19 -14.48 -19.35
C LEU A 54 -6.10 -15.63 -19.82
N CYS A 55 -5.65 -16.87 -19.68
CA CYS A 55 -6.45 -18.05 -20.05
C CYS A 55 -7.76 -18.12 -19.28
N SER A 56 -7.72 -17.89 -17.96
CA SER A 56 -8.94 -17.89 -17.12
C SER A 56 -9.94 -16.84 -17.61
N MET A 57 -9.50 -15.65 -18.03
CA MET A 57 -10.38 -14.62 -18.56
C MET A 57 -10.91 -14.98 -19.96
N GLN A 58 -10.08 -15.57 -20.84
CA GLN A 58 -10.51 -16.06 -22.16
C GLN A 58 -11.58 -17.15 -22.02
N ASP A 59 -11.36 -18.12 -21.14
CA ASP A 59 -12.33 -19.21 -20.86
C ASP A 59 -13.66 -18.67 -20.32
N ALA A 60 -13.61 -17.57 -19.56
CA ALA A 60 -14.80 -16.87 -19.09
C ALA A 60 -15.49 -16.03 -20.19
N GLY A 61 -14.89 -15.90 -21.39
CA GLY A 61 -15.47 -15.22 -22.55
C GLY A 61 -15.08 -13.74 -22.65
N PHE A 62 -13.97 -13.31 -22.07
CA PHE A 62 -13.42 -11.97 -22.29
C PHE A 62 -12.61 -11.92 -23.59
N ASP A 63 -12.70 -10.81 -24.31
CA ASP A 63 -11.73 -10.40 -25.34
C ASP A 63 -10.59 -9.66 -24.61
N VAL A 64 -9.57 -10.40 -24.20
CA VAL A 64 -8.53 -9.93 -23.29
C VAL A 64 -7.15 -9.94 -23.94
N THR A 65 -6.40 -8.89 -23.67
CA THR A 65 -4.99 -8.73 -24.05
C THR A 65 -4.17 -8.22 -22.88
N SER A 66 -2.86 -8.15 -23.03
CA SER A 66 -1.96 -7.68 -21.98
C SER A 66 -1.07 -6.53 -22.42
N PHE A 67 -0.64 -5.74 -21.45
CA PHE A 67 0.41 -4.75 -21.53
C PHE A 67 1.37 -4.96 -20.36
N THR A 68 2.67 -5.07 -20.64
CA THR A 68 3.71 -5.23 -19.60
C THR A 68 4.72 -4.10 -19.67
N PHE A 69 5.23 -3.70 -18.51
CA PHE A 69 6.24 -2.65 -18.35
C PHE A 69 7.37 -3.15 -17.44
N PRO A 70 8.56 -2.50 -17.42
CA PRO A 70 9.65 -2.87 -16.52
C PRO A 70 9.26 -2.71 -15.05
N HIS A 71 9.60 -3.68 -14.20
CA HIS A 71 9.31 -3.62 -12.76
C HIS A 71 10.01 -2.46 -12.05
N GLY A 72 9.52 -2.11 -10.86
CA GLY A 72 10.12 -1.13 -9.96
C GLY A 72 9.48 0.25 -10.01
N GLU A 73 9.73 1.04 -8.96
CA GLU A 73 9.13 2.37 -8.77
C GLU A 73 9.48 3.36 -9.89
N GLN A 74 10.66 3.21 -10.53
CA GLN A 74 11.06 4.04 -11.66
C GLN A 74 10.08 3.98 -12.85
N SER A 75 9.28 2.93 -12.96
CA SER A 75 8.22 2.80 -13.97
C SER A 75 6.93 3.53 -13.60
N LYS A 76 6.78 3.98 -12.35
CA LYS A 76 5.60 4.68 -11.86
C LYS A 76 5.60 6.16 -12.28
N ASN A 77 5.56 6.42 -13.57
CA ASN A 77 5.73 7.76 -14.15
C ASN A 77 4.74 8.04 -15.29
N LEU A 78 4.67 9.31 -15.73
CA LEU A 78 3.77 9.74 -16.80
C LEU A 78 4.05 9.08 -18.16
N SER A 79 5.29 8.64 -18.44
CA SER A 79 5.62 8.01 -19.72
C SER A 79 4.97 6.63 -19.82
N VAL A 80 5.21 5.77 -18.84
CA VAL A 80 4.60 4.42 -18.79
C VAL A 80 3.07 4.51 -18.67
N TYR A 81 2.57 5.46 -17.90
CA TYR A 81 1.14 5.75 -17.83
C TYR A 81 0.55 6.08 -19.21
N ALA A 82 1.22 6.94 -20.01
CA ALA A 82 0.78 7.25 -21.37
C ALA A 82 0.81 6.03 -22.30
N GLU A 83 1.77 5.12 -22.12
CA GLU A 83 1.84 3.86 -22.86
C GLU A 83 0.63 2.95 -22.53
N ILE A 84 0.22 2.87 -21.27
CA ILE A 84 -1.00 2.14 -20.85
C ILE A 84 -2.23 2.73 -21.55
N LEU A 85 -2.38 4.06 -21.56
CA LEU A 85 -3.51 4.73 -22.24
C LEU A 85 -3.51 4.46 -23.75
N ASN A 86 -2.33 4.48 -24.40
CA ASN A 86 -2.18 4.16 -25.80
C ASN A 86 -2.52 2.70 -26.10
N ALA A 87 -2.14 1.76 -25.23
CA ALA A 87 -2.51 0.36 -25.35
C ALA A 87 -4.04 0.16 -25.30
N LEU A 88 -4.71 0.83 -24.36
CA LEU A 88 -6.18 0.81 -24.27
C LEU A 88 -6.84 1.35 -25.56
N ALA A 89 -6.32 2.46 -26.10
CA ALA A 89 -6.84 3.08 -27.31
C ALA A 89 -6.61 2.23 -28.55
N ALA A 90 -5.41 1.65 -28.72
CA ALA A 90 -5.06 0.78 -29.83
C ALA A 90 -5.89 -0.51 -29.85
N ARG A 91 -6.36 -0.97 -28.70
CA ARG A 91 -7.26 -2.13 -28.55
C ARG A 91 -8.74 -1.76 -28.61
N HIS A 92 -9.06 -0.48 -28.83
CA HIS A 92 -10.43 0.01 -28.92
C HIS A 92 -11.27 -0.30 -27.67
N ILE A 93 -10.61 -0.38 -26.48
CA ILE A 93 -11.31 -0.63 -25.22
C ILE A 93 -12.43 0.41 -25.05
N SER A 94 -13.64 -0.04 -24.93
CA SER A 94 -14.81 0.83 -24.82
C SER A 94 -15.06 1.31 -23.38
N ARG A 95 -16.05 2.19 -23.17
CA ARG A 95 -16.48 2.61 -21.82
C ARG A 95 -17.00 1.45 -20.95
N LYS A 96 -17.37 0.33 -21.57
CA LYS A 96 -17.79 -0.89 -20.87
C LYS A 96 -16.62 -1.84 -20.63
N GLY A 97 -15.44 -1.52 -21.16
CA GLY A 97 -14.22 -2.31 -21.01
C GLY A 97 -13.68 -2.31 -19.59
N LEU A 98 -12.62 -3.04 -19.38
CA LEU A 98 -12.03 -3.35 -18.07
C LEU A 98 -10.51 -3.24 -18.11
N ILE A 99 -9.92 -2.67 -17.08
CA ILE A 99 -8.50 -2.84 -16.77
C ILE A 99 -8.38 -3.84 -15.62
N VAL A 100 -7.46 -4.80 -15.75
CA VAL A 100 -7.06 -5.70 -14.67
C VAL A 100 -5.61 -5.43 -14.31
N ALA A 101 -5.35 -4.96 -13.11
CA ALA A 101 -4.01 -4.77 -12.57
C ALA A 101 -3.52 -6.07 -11.95
N LEU A 102 -2.54 -6.71 -12.56
CA LEU A 102 -1.90 -7.93 -12.05
C LEU A 102 -0.48 -7.59 -11.61
N GLY A 103 -0.25 -7.32 -10.32
CA GLY A 103 1.07 -6.91 -9.84
C GLY A 103 1.11 -6.31 -8.44
N GLY A 104 2.23 -5.70 -8.10
CA GLY A 104 2.42 -4.95 -6.86
C GLY A 104 1.71 -3.59 -6.84
N GLY A 105 2.06 -2.75 -5.85
CA GLY A 105 1.48 -1.42 -5.69
C GLY A 105 1.67 -0.51 -6.89
N VAL A 106 2.84 -0.53 -7.54
CA VAL A 106 3.13 0.25 -8.76
C VAL A 106 2.13 -0.07 -9.87
N THR A 107 1.91 -1.36 -10.12
CA THR A 107 0.95 -1.82 -11.14
C THR A 107 -0.48 -1.40 -10.78
N GLY A 108 -0.89 -1.60 -9.51
CA GLY A 108 -2.21 -1.22 -9.02
C GLY A 108 -2.48 0.27 -9.18
N ASP A 109 -1.53 1.10 -8.79
CA ASP A 109 -1.66 2.56 -8.85
C ASP A 109 -1.75 3.08 -10.30
N MET A 110 -0.83 2.65 -11.18
CA MET A 110 -0.83 3.09 -12.58
C MET A 110 -2.05 2.61 -13.34
N ALA A 111 -2.42 1.33 -13.20
CA ALA A 111 -3.59 0.77 -13.87
C ALA A 111 -4.89 1.39 -13.36
N GLY A 112 -4.99 1.64 -12.05
CA GLY A 112 -6.14 2.30 -11.44
C GLY A 112 -6.25 3.78 -11.88
N PHE A 113 -5.13 4.50 -11.97
CA PHE A 113 -5.14 5.87 -12.49
C PHE A 113 -5.49 5.91 -13.99
N ALA A 114 -5.00 4.97 -14.79
CA ALA A 114 -5.40 4.82 -16.18
C ALA A 114 -6.91 4.54 -16.30
N ALA A 115 -7.46 3.67 -15.45
CA ALA A 115 -8.88 3.39 -15.41
C ALA A 115 -9.72 4.62 -15.03
N ALA A 116 -9.24 5.44 -14.09
CA ALA A 116 -9.91 6.67 -13.67
C ALA A 116 -10.02 7.71 -14.78
N THR A 117 -9.07 7.76 -15.69
CA THR A 117 -8.93 8.84 -16.69
C THR A 117 -9.30 8.43 -18.11
N TYR A 118 -9.02 7.18 -18.51
CA TYR A 118 -9.38 6.70 -19.84
C TYR A 118 -10.88 6.77 -20.07
N LEU A 119 -11.31 7.43 -21.16
CA LEU A 119 -12.70 7.71 -21.49
C LEU A 119 -13.52 8.36 -20.36
N ARG A 120 -12.87 9.06 -19.43
CA ARG A 120 -13.40 9.69 -18.20
C ARG A 120 -13.85 8.67 -17.14
N GLY A 121 -13.25 7.49 -17.16
CA GLY A 121 -13.48 6.41 -16.19
C GLY A 121 -14.03 5.15 -16.84
N ILE A 122 -13.32 4.03 -16.63
CA ILE A 122 -13.75 2.68 -16.98
C ILE A 122 -13.61 1.78 -15.74
N ARG A 123 -14.07 0.53 -15.81
CA ARG A 123 -13.97 -0.41 -14.71
C ARG A 123 -12.54 -0.87 -14.48
N PHE A 124 -12.26 -1.22 -13.25
CA PHE A 124 -10.93 -1.59 -12.77
C PHE A 124 -11.04 -2.75 -11.78
N VAL A 125 -10.16 -3.75 -11.91
CA VAL A 125 -10.01 -4.89 -11.00
C VAL A 125 -8.57 -4.98 -10.57
N GLN A 126 -8.31 -5.30 -9.30
CA GLN A 126 -6.96 -5.52 -8.77
C GLN A 126 -6.72 -7.00 -8.46
N ILE A 127 -5.55 -7.49 -8.86
CA ILE A 127 -4.99 -8.79 -8.48
C ILE A 127 -3.60 -8.51 -7.87
N PRO A 128 -3.56 -8.14 -6.57
CA PRO A 128 -2.32 -7.75 -5.91
C PRO A 128 -1.40 -8.96 -5.69
N THR A 129 -0.11 -8.82 -6.03
CA THR A 129 0.84 -9.94 -5.98
C THR A 129 1.98 -9.76 -4.96
N THR A 130 2.08 -8.62 -4.27
CA THR A 130 2.99 -8.41 -3.14
C THR A 130 2.22 -8.36 -1.83
N LEU A 131 2.88 -8.65 -0.70
CA LEU A 131 2.23 -8.56 0.61
C LEU A 131 1.72 -7.13 0.86
N LEU A 132 2.57 -6.12 0.60
CA LEU A 132 2.18 -4.71 0.72
C LEU A 132 0.92 -4.39 -0.06
N SER A 133 0.82 -4.85 -1.32
CA SER A 133 -0.36 -4.58 -2.12
C SER A 133 -1.61 -5.33 -1.64
N GLN A 134 -1.46 -6.55 -1.12
CA GLN A 134 -2.58 -7.31 -0.58
C GLN A 134 -3.13 -6.73 0.72
N VAL A 135 -2.25 -6.28 1.63
CA VAL A 135 -2.67 -5.77 2.95
C VAL A 135 -3.02 -4.29 2.95
N ASP A 136 -2.53 -3.53 1.97
CA ASP A 136 -2.62 -2.07 2.00
C ASP A 136 -3.04 -1.46 0.65
N SER A 137 -2.18 -1.34 -0.35
CA SER A 137 -2.41 -0.45 -1.49
C SER A 137 -3.61 -0.82 -2.37
N SER A 138 -4.06 -2.08 -2.42
CA SER A 138 -5.26 -2.48 -3.17
C SER A 138 -6.58 -2.03 -2.55
N VAL A 139 -6.58 -1.44 -1.35
CA VAL A 139 -7.78 -1.06 -0.60
C VAL A 139 -7.89 0.45 -0.48
N GLY A 140 -9.04 1.02 -0.84
CA GLY A 140 -9.35 2.44 -0.60
C GLY A 140 -9.04 3.39 -1.76
N GLY A 141 -8.77 2.84 -2.96
CA GLY A 141 -8.88 3.56 -4.22
C GLY A 141 -7.84 4.66 -4.48
N LYS A 142 -6.81 4.82 -3.68
CA LYS A 142 -5.70 5.73 -4.01
C LYS A 142 -4.94 5.19 -5.21
N THR A 143 -4.86 5.94 -6.29
CA THR A 143 -4.13 5.58 -7.52
C THR A 143 -3.35 6.78 -8.02
N ALA A 144 -2.10 6.59 -8.43
CA ALA A 144 -1.23 7.70 -8.78
C ALA A 144 -0.03 7.29 -9.64
N VAL A 145 0.65 8.31 -10.15
CA VAL A 145 2.00 8.25 -10.72
C VAL A 145 2.89 9.29 -10.06
N ASP A 146 4.20 9.07 -10.15
CA ASP A 146 5.21 9.94 -9.62
C ASP A 146 5.58 11.05 -10.60
N LEU A 147 6.04 12.16 -10.06
CA LEU A 147 6.69 13.24 -10.79
C LEU A 147 8.15 13.40 -10.33
N PRO A 148 9.02 14.08 -11.11
CA PRO A 148 10.36 14.44 -10.61
C PRO A 148 10.33 15.23 -9.30
N ALA A 149 9.23 15.91 -8.99
CA ALA A 149 9.05 16.71 -7.79
C ALA A 149 8.68 15.87 -6.54
N GLY A 150 8.21 14.62 -6.71
CA GLY A 150 7.83 13.75 -5.59
C GLY A 150 6.91 12.60 -6.00
N LYS A 151 6.75 11.66 -5.07
CA LYS A 151 5.89 10.47 -5.25
C LYS A 151 4.41 10.82 -5.17
N ASN A 152 3.60 10.09 -5.93
CA ASN A 152 2.12 10.09 -5.87
C ASN A 152 1.45 11.47 -6.04
N LEU A 153 2.11 12.43 -6.71
CA LEU A 153 1.61 13.80 -6.83
C LEU A 153 0.50 13.93 -7.89
N VAL A 154 0.38 13.00 -8.81
CA VAL A 154 -0.64 13.02 -9.86
C VAL A 154 -1.44 11.73 -9.79
N GLY A 155 -2.73 11.84 -9.46
CA GLY A 155 -3.55 10.66 -9.28
C GLY A 155 -5.04 10.96 -9.13
N ALA A 156 -5.78 9.92 -8.79
CA ALA A 156 -7.21 9.98 -8.54
C ALA A 156 -7.63 8.96 -7.49
N PHE A 157 -8.73 9.22 -6.80
CA PHE A 157 -9.44 8.18 -6.08
C PHE A 157 -10.27 7.35 -7.06
N CYS A 158 -9.89 6.09 -7.27
CA CYS A 158 -10.56 5.14 -8.17
C CYS A 158 -10.79 3.82 -7.44
N GLN A 159 -12.00 3.62 -6.94
CA GLN A 159 -12.34 2.37 -6.27
C GLN A 159 -12.38 1.23 -7.31
N PRO A 160 -11.76 0.07 -7.03
CA PRO A 160 -11.86 -1.09 -7.91
C PRO A 160 -13.28 -1.64 -7.92
N SER A 161 -13.63 -2.40 -8.95
CA SER A 161 -14.89 -3.15 -8.98
C SER A 161 -14.79 -4.46 -8.22
N LEU A 162 -13.57 -4.98 -8.06
CA LEU A 162 -13.25 -6.25 -7.38
C LEU A 162 -11.76 -6.27 -7.06
N VAL A 163 -11.40 -6.90 -5.93
CA VAL A 163 -10.00 -7.24 -5.61
C VAL A 163 -9.91 -8.75 -5.40
N LEU A 164 -8.97 -9.42 -6.07
CA LEU A 164 -8.70 -10.84 -5.93
C LEU A 164 -7.36 -11.05 -5.21
N CYS A 165 -7.41 -11.34 -3.92
CA CYS A 165 -6.24 -11.64 -3.10
C CYS A 165 -5.98 -13.14 -3.06
N ASP A 166 -4.91 -13.57 -3.71
CA ASP A 166 -4.43 -14.95 -3.68
C ASP A 166 -3.22 -15.05 -2.74
N PRO A 167 -3.34 -15.62 -1.53
CA PRO A 167 -2.18 -15.80 -0.65
C PRO A 167 -1.11 -16.70 -1.23
N HIS A 168 -1.46 -17.55 -2.22
CA HIS A 168 -0.49 -18.46 -2.86
C HIS A 168 0.59 -17.72 -3.63
N VAL A 169 0.27 -16.59 -4.26
CA VAL A 169 1.25 -15.82 -5.06
C VAL A 169 2.40 -15.26 -4.20
N LEU A 170 2.18 -15.11 -2.89
CA LEU A 170 3.22 -14.66 -1.97
C LEU A 170 4.33 -15.72 -1.73
N SER A 171 4.11 -16.97 -2.18
CA SER A 171 5.14 -18.02 -2.09
C SER A 171 6.31 -17.80 -3.05
N THR A 172 6.11 -17.09 -4.14
CA THR A 172 7.16 -16.73 -5.11
C THR A 172 7.81 -15.38 -4.84
N LEU A 173 7.25 -14.62 -3.87
CA LEU A 173 7.75 -13.29 -3.55
C LEU A 173 9.11 -13.41 -2.82
N PRO A 174 10.17 -12.74 -3.31
CA PRO A 174 11.46 -12.72 -2.63
C PRO A 174 11.36 -12.23 -1.18
N ASP A 175 12.11 -12.83 -0.27
CA ASP A 175 12.07 -12.50 1.15
C ASP A 175 12.23 -10.99 1.45
N PRO A 176 13.16 -10.24 0.83
CA PRO A 176 13.27 -8.81 1.08
C PRO A 176 11.98 -8.04 0.79
N ILE A 177 11.29 -8.38 -0.33
CA ILE A 177 10.02 -7.72 -0.71
C ILE A 177 8.88 -8.18 0.20
N PHE A 178 8.89 -9.44 0.61
CA PHE A 178 7.89 -9.96 1.54
C PHE A 178 7.99 -9.27 2.90
N TYR A 179 9.20 -9.21 3.48
CA TYR A 179 9.42 -8.57 4.77
C TYR A 179 9.23 -7.05 4.72
N ASP A 180 9.53 -6.41 3.60
CA ASP A 180 9.18 -5.00 3.39
C ASP A 180 7.67 -4.77 3.59
N GLY A 181 6.83 -5.61 3.01
CA GLY A 181 5.37 -5.56 3.23
C GLY A 181 4.95 -5.85 4.68
N CYS A 182 5.75 -6.59 5.45
CA CYS A 182 5.46 -6.85 6.86
C CYS A 182 5.54 -5.60 7.75
N ALA A 183 6.22 -4.54 7.32
CA ALA A 183 6.21 -3.26 8.04
C ALA A 183 4.79 -2.70 8.16
N GLU A 184 3.99 -2.78 7.08
CA GLU A 184 2.60 -2.34 7.08
C GLU A 184 1.69 -3.26 7.93
N VAL A 185 2.00 -4.56 7.99
CA VAL A 185 1.31 -5.49 8.89
C VAL A 185 1.56 -5.14 10.36
N ILE A 186 2.82 -4.85 10.73
CA ILE A 186 3.19 -4.43 12.09
C ILE A 186 2.57 -3.06 12.41
N LYS A 187 2.55 -2.14 11.45
CA LYS A 187 1.85 -0.85 11.58
C LYS A 187 0.37 -1.05 11.90
N ALA A 188 -0.31 -1.94 11.19
CA ALA A 188 -1.71 -2.26 11.44
C ALA A 188 -1.94 -2.81 12.86
N ALA A 189 -1.03 -3.65 13.35
CA ALA A 189 -1.07 -4.15 14.73
C ALA A 189 -0.88 -3.02 15.75
N MET A 190 0.10 -2.15 15.56
CA MET A 190 0.36 -0.98 16.42
C MET A 190 -0.84 -0.02 16.47
N LEU A 191 -1.59 0.10 15.39
CA LEU A 191 -2.75 0.98 15.31
C LEU A 191 -4.00 0.38 15.97
N LYS A 192 -4.22 -0.94 15.88
CA LYS A 192 -5.56 -1.51 16.13
C LYS A 192 -5.62 -2.62 17.18
N SER A 193 -4.56 -3.44 17.37
CA SER A 193 -4.72 -4.65 18.20
C SER A 193 -3.42 -5.15 18.83
N HIS A 194 -3.39 -5.14 20.17
CA HIS A 194 -2.32 -5.78 20.93
C HIS A 194 -2.30 -7.31 20.72
N THR A 195 -3.46 -7.96 20.68
CA THR A 195 -3.54 -9.41 20.47
C THR A 195 -2.96 -9.81 19.11
N PHE A 196 -3.30 -9.07 18.05
CA PHE A 196 -2.73 -9.34 16.72
C PHE A 196 -1.20 -9.10 16.71
N PHE A 197 -0.71 -8.08 17.43
CA PHE A 197 0.73 -7.86 17.60
C PHE A 197 1.41 -9.07 18.27
N GLU A 198 0.81 -9.63 19.35
CA GLU A 198 1.31 -10.85 19.99
C GLU A 198 1.27 -12.07 19.05
N ASP A 199 0.25 -12.21 18.22
CA ASP A 199 0.15 -13.32 17.27
C ASP A 199 1.26 -13.22 16.19
N LEU A 200 1.59 -12.01 15.74
CA LEU A 200 2.74 -11.77 14.86
C LEU A 200 4.07 -12.16 15.53
N ASP A 201 4.19 -11.97 16.84
CA ASP A 201 5.40 -12.42 17.55
C ASP A 201 5.47 -13.94 17.74
N LYS A 202 4.34 -14.62 17.92
CA LYS A 202 4.31 -16.06 18.20
C LYS A 202 4.52 -16.93 16.96
N THR A 203 4.00 -16.52 15.80
CA THR A 203 3.90 -17.33 14.59
C THR A 203 4.59 -16.64 13.42
N SER A 204 5.27 -17.40 12.55
CA SER A 204 5.86 -16.87 11.33
C SER A 204 4.80 -16.20 10.44
N PRO A 205 5.07 -15.04 9.82
CA PRO A 205 4.11 -14.36 8.95
C PRO A 205 3.68 -15.22 7.77
N ARG A 206 4.56 -16.07 7.24
CA ARG A 206 4.23 -16.96 6.11
C ARG A 206 3.26 -18.09 6.52
N GLU A 207 3.23 -18.47 7.79
CA GLU A 207 2.32 -19.52 8.31
C GLU A 207 0.92 -19.00 8.63
N GLN A 208 0.77 -17.67 8.82
CA GLN A 208 -0.50 -17.04 9.20
C GLN A 208 -1.00 -16.02 8.16
N LEU A 209 -0.66 -16.20 6.88
CA LEU A 209 -0.96 -15.25 5.81
C LEU A 209 -2.45 -14.87 5.73
N GLU A 210 -3.36 -15.85 5.78
CA GLU A 210 -4.79 -15.58 5.69
C GLU A 210 -5.27 -14.73 6.87
N HIS A 211 -4.77 -15.00 8.08
CA HIS A 211 -5.09 -14.19 9.27
C HIS A 211 -4.57 -12.75 9.12
N ILE A 212 -3.35 -12.59 8.61
CA ILE A 212 -2.75 -11.28 8.32
C ILE A 212 -3.59 -10.50 7.30
N LEU A 213 -3.92 -11.14 6.19
CA LEU A 213 -4.72 -10.50 5.13
C LEU A 213 -6.09 -10.09 5.65
N GLU A 214 -6.80 -10.98 6.34
CA GLU A 214 -8.09 -10.68 6.92
C GLU A 214 -8.06 -9.49 7.87
N PHE A 215 -7.10 -9.50 8.80
CA PHE A 215 -6.99 -8.43 9.80
C PHE A 215 -6.66 -7.09 9.14
N CYS A 216 -5.61 -7.03 8.30
CA CYS A 216 -5.16 -5.79 7.69
C CYS A 216 -6.19 -5.20 6.73
N ILE A 217 -6.79 -6.05 5.88
CA ILE A 217 -7.83 -5.61 4.93
C ILE A 217 -9.06 -5.12 5.67
N ALA A 218 -9.53 -5.84 6.71
CA ALA A 218 -10.69 -5.42 7.50
C ALA A 218 -10.42 -4.10 8.23
N MET A 219 -9.24 -3.95 8.84
CA MET A 219 -8.85 -2.69 9.48
C MET A 219 -8.83 -1.53 8.48
N LYS A 220 -8.23 -1.74 7.31
CA LYS A 220 -8.15 -0.69 6.29
C LYS A 220 -9.52 -0.35 5.70
N ARG A 221 -10.37 -1.36 5.47
CA ARG A 221 -11.78 -1.15 5.09
C ARG A 221 -12.49 -0.25 6.08
N ASP A 222 -12.42 -0.53 7.39
CA ASP A 222 -13.09 0.26 8.43
C ASP A 222 -12.69 1.73 8.34
N VAL A 223 -11.40 2.01 8.16
CA VAL A 223 -10.87 3.37 8.04
C VAL A 223 -11.30 4.04 6.72
N VAL A 224 -11.33 3.30 5.62
CA VAL A 224 -11.77 3.82 4.30
C VAL A 224 -13.27 4.12 4.31
N GLU A 225 -14.09 3.30 4.94
CA GLU A 225 -15.53 3.53 5.07
C GLU A 225 -15.83 4.77 5.94
N GLU A 226 -15.00 5.06 6.93
CA GLU A 226 -15.12 6.26 7.76
C GLU A 226 -14.62 7.53 7.03
N ASP A 227 -13.52 7.42 6.26
CA ASP A 227 -12.87 8.56 5.59
C ASP A 227 -12.25 8.12 4.25
N GLU A 228 -13.08 8.04 3.22
CA GLU A 228 -12.67 7.59 1.89
C GLU A 228 -11.57 8.48 1.28
N PHE A 229 -11.67 9.80 1.45
CA PHE A 229 -10.83 10.80 0.78
C PHE A 229 -9.63 11.28 1.59
N ASP A 230 -9.33 10.63 2.74
CA ASP A 230 -8.17 10.93 3.58
C ASP A 230 -8.11 12.37 4.08
N THR A 231 -9.26 12.87 4.55
CA THR A 231 -9.39 14.23 5.07
C THR A 231 -9.38 14.32 6.60
N GLY A 232 -9.43 13.19 7.30
CA GLY A 232 -9.57 13.11 8.74
C GLY A 232 -9.05 11.80 9.35
N ALA A 233 -9.93 10.87 9.69
CA ALA A 233 -9.60 9.63 10.43
C ALA A 233 -8.58 8.74 9.71
N ARG A 234 -8.56 8.74 8.38
CA ARG A 234 -7.63 7.93 7.58
C ARG A 234 -6.17 8.34 7.76
N GLN A 235 -5.90 9.58 8.22
CA GLN A 235 -4.54 10.01 8.56
C GLN A 235 -3.86 9.10 9.59
N MET A 236 -4.63 8.38 10.42
CA MET A 236 -4.11 7.40 11.37
C MET A 236 -3.21 6.35 10.70
N LEU A 237 -3.50 5.98 9.44
CA LEU A 237 -2.70 5.02 8.69
C LEU A 237 -1.26 5.51 8.40
N ASN A 238 -0.96 6.78 8.62
CA ASN A 238 0.37 7.36 8.41
C ASN A 238 1.31 7.20 9.64
N LEU A 239 1.03 6.28 10.58
CA LEU A 239 1.99 5.95 11.64
C LEU A 239 3.35 5.58 11.02
N GLY A 240 4.41 6.24 11.46
CA GLY A 240 5.75 6.07 10.92
C GLY A 240 6.03 6.78 9.58
N HIS A 241 5.01 7.15 8.81
CA HIS A 241 5.19 7.68 7.45
C HIS A 241 5.82 9.08 7.41
N THR A 242 5.49 9.97 8.34
CA THR A 242 6.06 11.33 8.33
C THR A 242 7.58 11.33 8.38
N PHE A 243 8.17 10.49 9.22
CA PHE A 243 9.62 10.35 9.33
C PHE A 243 10.16 9.31 8.34
N GLY A 244 9.41 8.24 8.08
CA GLY A 244 9.78 7.23 7.09
C GLY A 244 9.94 7.81 5.69
N HIS A 245 9.01 8.63 5.20
CA HIS A 245 9.15 9.30 3.90
C HIS A 245 10.37 10.22 3.84
N ALA A 246 10.71 10.88 4.96
CA ALA A 246 11.93 11.68 5.01
C ALA A 246 13.19 10.80 4.89
N VAL A 247 13.23 9.64 5.56
CA VAL A 247 14.30 8.64 5.46
C VAL A 247 14.38 8.07 4.05
N GLU A 248 13.26 7.73 3.44
CA GLU A 248 13.17 7.22 2.07
C GLU A 248 13.74 8.23 1.07
N ALA A 249 13.34 9.50 1.17
CA ALA A 249 13.83 10.56 0.32
C ALA A 249 15.32 10.88 0.55
N ALA A 250 15.79 10.94 1.81
CA ALA A 250 17.21 11.13 2.15
C ALA A 250 18.08 10.02 1.56
N SER A 251 17.58 8.80 1.47
CA SER A 251 18.27 7.67 0.86
C SER A 251 18.31 7.72 -0.68
N ASN A 252 17.74 8.74 -1.32
CA ASN A 252 17.46 8.76 -2.76
C ASN A 252 16.67 7.50 -3.19
N PHE A 253 15.69 7.08 -2.38
CA PHE A 253 14.83 5.91 -2.58
C PHE A 253 15.58 4.56 -2.66
N SER A 254 16.80 4.48 -2.12
CA SER A 254 17.54 3.22 -1.98
C SER A 254 17.05 2.37 -0.79
N ILE A 255 16.47 3.01 0.24
CA ILE A 255 15.74 2.34 1.31
C ILE A 255 14.31 2.13 0.85
N SER A 256 13.83 0.88 0.89
CA SER A 256 12.48 0.53 0.47
C SER A 256 11.42 1.15 1.39
N HIS A 257 10.18 1.24 0.90
CA HIS A 257 9.07 1.87 1.61
C HIS A 257 8.83 1.26 2.99
N GLY A 258 8.71 -0.07 3.08
CA GLY A 258 8.48 -0.74 4.37
C GLY A 258 9.65 -0.61 5.33
N CYS A 259 10.88 -0.66 4.84
CA CYS A 259 12.07 -0.37 5.65
C CYS A 259 12.05 1.05 6.20
N ALA A 260 11.69 2.03 5.40
CA ALA A 260 11.57 3.42 5.82
C ALA A 260 10.44 3.62 6.84
N VAL A 261 9.28 2.99 6.63
CA VAL A 261 8.15 3.00 7.58
C VAL A 261 8.55 2.34 8.91
N SER A 262 9.31 1.23 8.87
CA SER A 262 9.86 0.57 10.06
C SER A 262 10.70 1.54 10.90
N ILE A 263 11.68 2.20 10.28
CA ILE A 263 12.50 3.23 10.92
C ILE A 263 11.62 4.35 11.49
N GLY A 264 10.68 4.85 10.70
CA GLY A 264 9.77 5.91 11.10
C GLY A 264 8.86 5.54 12.27
N MET A 265 8.40 4.28 12.37
CA MET A 265 7.66 3.78 13.54
C MET A 265 8.52 3.76 14.79
N VAL A 266 9.77 3.33 14.70
CA VAL A 266 10.73 3.35 15.83
C VAL A 266 11.00 4.78 16.26
N MET A 267 11.27 5.69 15.32
CA MET A 267 11.48 7.11 15.62
C MET A 267 10.28 7.72 16.34
N MET A 268 9.08 7.50 15.83
CA MET A 268 7.85 8.05 16.41
C MET A 268 7.59 7.48 17.80
N THR A 269 7.78 6.16 17.99
CA THR A 269 7.57 5.53 19.29
C THR A 269 8.62 5.98 20.31
N ARG A 270 9.89 6.13 19.92
CA ARG A 270 10.95 6.65 20.78
C ARG A 270 10.67 8.11 21.20
N ALA A 271 10.22 8.94 20.26
CA ALA A 271 9.78 10.31 20.58
C ALA A 271 8.57 10.30 21.51
N ALA A 272 7.61 9.41 21.30
CA ALA A 272 6.44 9.25 22.17
C ALA A 272 6.83 8.88 23.61
N VAL A 273 7.79 7.97 23.80
CA VAL A 273 8.35 7.63 25.12
C VAL A 273 8.97 8.85 25.79
N LYS A 274 9.90 9.53 25.10
CA LYS A 274 10.59 10.72 25.65
C LYS A 274 9.64 11.86 25.99
N LYS A 275 8.51 11.96 25.27
CA LYS A 275 7.48 12.98 25.50
C LYS A 275 6.34 12.52 26.43
N GLY A 276 6.42 11.30 26.98
CA GLY A 276 5.48 10.78 27.99
C GLY A 276 4.14 10.30 27.45
N TYR A 277 4.01 10.03 26.15
CA TYR A 277 2.80 9.47 25.53
C TYR A 277 2.66 7.97 25.76
N CYS A 278 3.76 7.22 25.74
CA CYS A 278 3.77 5.79 25.99
C CYS A 278 4.96 5.38 26.87
N LYS A 279 4.97 4.12 27.30
CA LYS A 279 6.04 3.53 28.12
C LYS A 279 7.16 2.96 27.26
N GLU A 280 8.34 2.78 27.85
CA GLU A 280 9.53 2.19 27.21
C GLU A 280 9.26 0.78 26.67
N ASP A 281 8.47 -0.02 27.39
CA ASP A 281 8.13 -1.39 26.97
C ASP A 281 7.44 -1.48 25.60
N VAL A 282 6.71 -0.44 25.19
CA VAL A 282 6.11 -0.35 23.86
C VAL A 282 7.19 -0.25 22.76
N LEU A 283 8.22 0.56 23.01
CA LEU A 283 9.36 0.71 22.09
C LEU A 283 10.17 -0.57 22.00
N GLU A 284 10.48 -1.20 23.16
CA GLU A 284 11.24 -2.44 23.22
C GLU A 284 10.56 -3.58 22.46
N GLN A 285 9.26 -3.76 22.67
CA GLN A 285 8.46 -4.77 21.96
C GLN A 285 8.40 -4.50 20.45
N LEU A 286 8.20 -3.25 20.04
CA LEU A 286 8.19 -2.87 18.64
C LEU A 286 9.53 -3.18 17.96
N ILE A 287 10.65 -2.77 18.57
CA ILE A 287 12.00 -3.04 18.03
C ILE A 287 12.26 -4.54 17.94
N ALA A 288 11.88 -5.32 18.97
CA ALA A 288 12.05 -6.77 18.96
C ALA A 288 11.30 -7.43 17.81
N LEU A 289 10.02 -7.03 17.57
CA LEU A 289 9.22 -7.58 16.49
C LEU A 289 9.76 -7.17 15.12
N LEU A 290 10.14 -5.90 14.92
CA LEU A 290 10.71 -5.42 13.65
C LEU A 290 12.00 -6.18 13.30
N LYS A 291 12.91 -6.37 14.27
CA LYS A 291 14.15 -7.15 14.08
C LYS A 291 13.87 -8.61 13.72
N LYS A 292 12.87 -9.23 14.37
CA LYS A 292 12.42 -10.59 14.04
C LYS A 292 11.93 -10.71 12.59
N TYR A 293 11.39 -9.63 12.03
CA TYR A 293 10.92 -9.51 10.66
C TYR A 293 12.00 -8.94 9.70
N HIS A 294 13.27 -8.95 10.12
CA HIS A 294 14.41 -8.45 9.33
C HIS A 294 14.27 -7.00 8.87
N LEU A 295 13.49 -6.19 9.59
CA LEU A 295 13.27 -4.79 9.29
C LEU A 295 14.25 -3.90 10.06
N PRO A 296 14.76 -2.81 9.46
CA PRO A 296 15.70 -1.91 10.11
C PRO A 296 15.02 -1.09 11.21
N THR A 297 15.80 -0.78 12.25
CA THR A 297 15.33 -0.03 13.43
C THR A 297 16.21 1.17 13.77
N GLU A 298 17.31 1.35 13.04
CA GLU A 298 18.28 2.44 13.28
C GLU A 298 18.01 3.62 12.34
N VAL A 299 18.22 4.83 12.85
CA VAL A 299 18.03 6.06 12.08
C VAL A 299 19.34 6.42 11.36
N PRO A 300 19.39 6.37 10.03
CA PRO A 300 20.66 6.51 9.31
C PRO A 300 21.03 7.97 8.97
N TYR A 301 20.18 8.94 9.30
CA TYR A 301 20.33 10.35 8.89
C TYR A 301 20.20 11.30 10.08
N PRO A 302 20.92 12.45 10.08
CA PRO A 302 20.79 13.46 11.11
C PRO A 302 19.45 14.20 11.05
N ALA A 303 19.00 14.71 12.19
CA ALA A 303 17.73 15.42 12.30
C ALA A 303 17.62 16.64 11.39
N SER A 304 18.74 17.34 11.13
CA SER A 304 18.77 18.50 10.24
C SER A 304 18.43 18.14 8.79
N GLU A 305 18.98 17.04 8.28
CA GLU A 305 18.69 16.55 6.92
C GLU A 305 17.23 16.10 6.76
N LEU A 306 16.74 15.31 7.72
CA LEU A 306 15.35 14.89 7.71
C LEU A 306 14.37 16.06 7.85
N LEU A 307 14.73 17.10 8.61
CA LEU A 307 13.88 18.28 8.80
C LEU A 307 13.64 19.02 7.47
N ASP A 308 14.69 19.21 6.67
CA ASP A 308 14.58 19.92 5.39
C ASP A 308 13.63 19.20 4.43
N ILE A 309 13.67 17.87 4.43
CA ILE A 309 12.78 17.02 3.63
C ILE A 309 11.34 17.11 4.14
N VAL A 310 11.11 16.95 5.45
CA VAL A 310 9.76 17.06 6.03
C VAL A 310 9.15 18.44 5.76
N ARG A 311 9.95 19.51 5.81
CA ARG A 311 9.49 20.86 5.51
C ARG A 311 9.15 21.06 4.03
N SER A 312 9.91 20.45 3.11
CA SER A 312 9.67 20.58 1.67
C SER A 312 8.38 19.87 1.26
N ASP A 313 8.12 18.69 1.80
CA ASP A 313 6.89 17.91 1.57
C ASP A 313 5.63 18.67 2.08
N LYS A 314 5.80 19.45 3.16
CA LYS A 314 4.71 20.14 3.87
C LYS A 314 4.57 21.65 3.57
N LYS A 315 5.36 22.24 2.69
CA LYS A 315 5.17 23.63 2.23
C LYS A 315 3.77 23.92 1.66
N THR A 316 3.04 22.88 1.30
CA THR A 316 1.65 22.95 0.82
C THR A 316 0.60 22.84 1.92
N MET A 317 0.95 22.50 3.17
CA MET A 317 -0.02 22.14 4.23
C MET A 317 -0.16 23.14 5.39
N GLY A 318 0.50 24.30 5.36
CA GLY A 318 0.38 25.34 6.42
C GLY A 318 1.36 25.16 7.58
N SER A 319 1.09 25.83 8.73
CA SER A 319 1.99 25.90 9.90
C SER A 319 1.93 24.67 10.82
N THR A 320 1.00 23.75 10.61
CA THR A 320 0.71 22.62 11.51
C THR A 320 0.95 21.29 10.80
N VAL A 321 1.55 20.35 11.53
CA VAL A 321 1.80 18.96 11.10
C VAL A 321 1.09 18.03 12.07
N THR A 322 0.30 17.08 11.58
CA THR A 322 -0.32 16.05 12.42
C THR A 322 0.60 14.83 12.47
N LEU A 323 1.04 14.45 13.67
CA LEU A 323 1.78 13.23 13.95
C LEU A 323 0.84 12.15 14.48
N ILE A 324 1.11 10.91 14.12
CA ILE A 324 0.42 9.74 14.68
C ILE A 324 1.32 9.17 15.76
N VAL A 325 0.89 9.32 17.02
CA VAL A 325 1.72 9.05 18.20
C VAL A 325 1.19 7.82 18.92
N PRO A 326 2.00 6.76 19.13
CA PRO A 326 1.62 5.60 19.91
C PRO A 326 1.38 5.95 21.39
N GLU A 327 0.26 5.49 21.96
CA GLU A 327 -0.03 5.51 23.40
C GLU A 327 0.30 4.14 24.02
N LYS A 328 0.02 3.09 23.28
CA LYS A 328 0.33 1.68 23.57
C LYS A 328 0.16 0.86 22.31
N ILE A 329 0.65 -0.37 22.30
CA ILE A 329 0.37 -1.31 21.20
C ILE A 329 -1.14 -1.45 21.02
N GLY A 330 -1.62 -1.28 19.79
CA GLY A 330 -3.03 -1.32 19.42
C GLY A 330 -3.77 0.00 19.64
N ARG A 331 -3.08 1.08 20.02
CA ARG A 331 -3.70 2.40 20.17
C ARG A 331 -2.71 3.53 19.91
N CYS A 332 -3.07 4.39 18.97
CA CYS A 332 -2.38 5.65 18.66
C CYS A 332 -3.34 6.84 18.74
N THR A 333 -2.78 8.05 18.79
CA THR A 333 -3.52 9.30 18.80
C THR A 333 -2.96 10.28 17.77
N LEU A 334 -3.80 11.17 17.27
CA LEU A 334 -3.40 12.26 16.38
C LEU A 334 -2.94 13.46 17.21
N VAL A 335 -1.71 13.91 17.01
CA VAL A 335 -1.13 15.04 17.73
C VAL A 335 -0.76 16.13 16.71
N PRO A 336 -1.52 17.23 16.63
CA PRO A 336 -1.14 18.37 15.84
C PRO A 336 0.01 19.11 16.53
N ILE A 337 1.10 19.35 15.79
CA ILE A 337 2.27 20.11 16.24
C ILE A 337 2.54 21.28 15.31
N GLN A 338 3.21 22.32 15.81
CA GLN A 338 3.69 23.38 14.93
C GLN A 338 4.89 22.89 14.09
N ALA A 339 5.00 23.37 12.86
CA ALA A 339 6.10 22.97 11.98
C ALA A 339 7.52 23.28 12.55
N VAL A 340 7.61 24.26 13.48
CA VAL A 340 8.84 24.58 14.19
C VAL A 340 9.25 23.48 15.18
N ASP A 341 8.31 22.71 15.71
CA ASP A 341 8.53 21.67 16.71
C ASP A 341 8.99 20.33 16.08
N VAL A 342 8.94 20.19 14.75
CA VAL A 342 9.31 18.95 14.04
C VAL A 342 10.75 18.53 14.38
N LEU A 343 11.69 19.48 14.47
CA LEU A 343 13.09 19.19 14.84
C LEU A 343 13.20 18.52 16.22
N ASP A 344 12.45 19.00 17.19
CA ASP A 344 12.43 18.43 18.55
C ASP A 344 11.87 17.00 18.56
N TRP A 345 10.88 16.73 17.71
CA TRP A 345 10.35 15.36 17.56
C TRP A 345 11.33 14.44 16.81
N LEU A 346 12.05 14.91 15.80
CA LEU A 346 13.08 14.14 15.09
C LEU A 346 14.24 13.78 16.04
N THR A 347 14.73 14.77 16.81
CA THR A 347 15.79 14.57 17.81
C THR A 347 15.33 13.64 18.93
N ALA A 348 14.09 13.80 19.43
CA ALA A 348 13.51 12.87 20.38
C ALA A 348 13.37 11.44 19.80
N GLY A 349 13.15 11.32 18.50
CA GLY A 349 13.10 10.06 17.75
C GLY A 349 14.46 9.37 17.57
N GLY A 350 15.56 10.03 17.90
CA GLY A 350 16.92 9.48 17.83
C GLY A 350 17.68 9.81 16.54
N ALA A 351 17.24 10.81 15.78
CA ALA A 351 18.04 11.41 14.73
C ALA A 351 19.04 12.38 15.41
N GLU A 352 20.35 12.08 15.34
CA GLU A 352 21.43 12.86 15.97
C GLU A 352 22.17 13.73 14.95
#